data_083adad94dc31d00942a6b9ee65c89e8
#
_entry.id   083adad94dc31d00942a6b9ee65c89e8
#
_cell.length_a   1.000
_cell.length_b   1.000
_cell.length_c   1.000
_cell.angle_alpha   90.00
_cell.angle_beta   90.00
_cell.angle_gamma   90.00
#
_symmetry.space_group_name_H-M   'P 1'
#
loop_
_entity.id
_entity.type
_entity.pdbx_description
1 polymer ?
#
loop_
_entity_poly.entity_id
_entity_poly.type
_entity_poly.pdbx_seq_one_letter_code
_entity_poly.pdbx_strand_id
1 'polypeptide(L)'
;CAAYNRWNDDDKLAHMLEALEGNAAQQLHSCKGRLSYANLLERLHQRYGSEGQCDRYRLEMRACRQKPNETLQELANQIERLSSLGYPVTSPEERDSLFNLPTFLDALTDRELAYEVRKMKPRTVHEALAEAIRVELWRKNMKTEDDQPHRPKAVRVVHADEEERDTGPRRGSGGG
;
A
#
# COMPACT_ATOMS: atom_id res chain seq x y z
N CYS A 1 -8.46 -4.78 -35.83
CA CYS A 1 -8.20 -5.68 -36.99
C CYS A 1 -9.46 -5.99 -37.81
N ALA A 2 -10.55 -6.54 -37.20
CA ALA A 2 -11.74 -6.97 -37.98
C ALA A 2 -12.42 -5.84 -38.76
N ALA A 3 -12.54 -4.64 -38.20
CA ALA A 3 -13.10 -3.48 -38.91
C ALA A 3 -12.22 -2.99 -40.06
N TYR A 4 -10.90 -3.05 -39.88
CA TYR A 4 -9.93 -2.69 -40.94
C TYR A 4 -9.94 -3.64 -42.11
N ASN A 5 -10.06 -4.95 -41.83
CA ASN A 5 -10.04 -6.01 -42.85
C ASN A 5 -11.41 -6.28 -43.47
N ARG A 6 -12.49 -5.59 -43.08
CA ARG A 6 -13.86 -5.79 -43.54
C ARG A 6 -14.35 -7.24 -43.44
N TRP A 7 -13.95 -7.96 -42.40
CA TRP A 7 -14.35 -9.34 -42.17
C TRP A 7 -15.84 -9.45 -41.93
N ASN A 8 -16.47 -10.42 -42.60
CA ASN A 8 -17.82 -10.85 -42.29
C ASN A 8 -17.85 -11.69 -41.00
N ASP A 9 -19.00 -12.08 -40.50
CA ASP A 9 -19.12 -12.82 -39.25
C ASP A 9 -18.55 -14.26 -39.34
N ASP A 10 -18.55 -14.84 -40.52
CA ASP A 10 -17.93 -16.17 -40.75
C ASP A 10 -16.41 -16.08 -40.71
N ASP A 11 -15.83 -15.02 -41.30
CA ASP A 11 -14.40 -14.75 -41.20
C ASP A 11 -13.95 -14.48 -39.77
N LYS A 12 -14.72 -13.66 -39.05
CA LYS A 12 -14.47 -13.38 -37.63
C LYS A 12 -14.53 -14.65 -36.77
N LEU A 13 -15.53 -15.53 -37.07
CA LEU A 13 -15.66 -16.80 -36.36
C LEU A 13 -14.46 -17.71 -36.65
N ALA A 14 -14.03 -17.84 -37.93
CA ALA A 14 -12.87 -18.65 -38.27
C ALA A 14 -11.60 -18.21 -37.53
N HIS A 15 -11.27 -16.91 -37.58
CA HIS A 15 -10.13 -16.36 -36.87
C HIS A 15 -10.22 -16.48 -35.36
N MET A 16 -11.43 -16.36 -34.77
CA MET A 16 -11.63 -16.58 -33.35
C MET A 16 -11.38 -18.04 -32.98
N LEU A 17 -11.82 -19.00 -33.80
CA LEU A 17 -11.61 -20.42 -33.56
C LEU A 17 -10.13 -20.79 -33.63
N GLU A 18 -9.38 -20.21 -34.58
CA GLU A 18 -7.93 -20.39 -34.69
C GLU A 18 -7.15 -19.82 -33.47
N ALA A 19 -7.63 -18.71 -32.89
CA ALA A 19 -6.98 -18.05 -31.78
C ALA A 19 -7.30 -18.67 -30.40
N LEU A 20 -8.31 -19.54 -30.32
CA LEU A 20 -8.73 -20.16 -29.06
C LEU A 20 -7.83 -21.36 -28.71
N GLU A 21 -7.19 -21.31 -27.55
CA GLU A 21 -6.34 -22.36 -27.01
C GLU A 21 -6.78 -22.82 -25.62
N GLY A 22 -6.33 -24.00 -25.21
CA GLY A 22 -6.50 -24.54 -23.87
C GLY A 22 -7.96 -24.66 -23.43
N ASN A 23 -8.28 -24.14 -22.26
CA ASN A 23 -9.62 -24.20 -21.67
C ASN A 23 -10.68 -23.44 -22.49
N ALA A 24 -10.28 -22.40 -23.21
CA ALA A 24 -11.19 -21.64 -24.06
C ALA A 24 -11.62 -22.47 -25.31
N ALA A 25 -10.71 -23.24 -25.88
CA ALA A 25 -11.02 -24.17 -26.98
C ALA A 25 -11.97 -25.31 -26.54
N GLN A 26 -11.89 -25.77 -25.30
CA GLN A 26 -12.80 -26.79 -24.75
C GLN A 26 -14.27 -26.32 -24.72
N GLN A 27 -14.53 -25.01 -24.68
CA GLN A 27 -15.89 -24.47 -24.73
C GLN A 27 -16.59 -24.75 -26.07
N LEU A 28 -15.82 -24.94 -27.14
CA LEU A 28 -16.36 -25.27 -28.46
C LEU A 28 -17.10 -26.61 -28.44
N HIS A 29 -16.61 -27.60 -27.69
CA HIS A 29 -17.24 -28.90 -27.53
C HIS A 29 -18.58 -28.87 -26.81
N SER A 30 -18.80 -27.82 -25.98
CA SER A 30 -20.07 -27.63 -25.26
C SER A 30 -21.14 -26.93 -26.08
N CYS A 31 -20.82 -26.46 -27.29
CA CYS A 31 -21.76 -25.79 -28.19
C CYS A 31 -22.63 -26.80 -28.89
N LYS A 32 -23.76 -27.17 -28.30
CA LYS A 32 -24.81 -27.93 -29.00
C LYS A 32 -25.62 -26.96 -29.86
N GLY A 33 -25.39 -26.96 -31.18
CA GLY A 33 -26.09 -26.13 -32.14
C GLY A 33 -25.18 -25.44 -33.15
N ARG A 34 -25.78 -24.63 -34.05
CA ARG A 34 -25.03 -23.89 -35.07
C ARG A 34 -24.15 -22.83 -34.40
N LEU A 35 -22.84 -23.02 -34.52
CA LEU A 35 -21.87 -22.09 -33.99
C LEU A 35 -21.91 -20.81 -34.83
N SER A 36 -22.19 -19.68 -34.22
CA SER A 36 -22.08 -18.34 -34.82
C SER A 36 -21.11 -17.48 -34.05
N TYR A 37 -20.55 -16.47 -34.71
CA TYR A 37 -19.65 -15.51 -34.08
C TYR A 37 -20.28 -14.86 -32.82
N ALA A 38 -21.54 -14.40 -32.92
CA ALA A 38 -22.27 -13.79 -31.84
C ALA A 38 -22.44 -14.74 -30.63
N ASN A 39 -22.87 -16.00 -30.87
CA ASN A 39 -23.06 -16.97 -29.79
C ASN A 39 -21.76 -17.37 -29.13
N LEU A 40 -20.67 -17.49 -29.88
CA LEU A 40 -19.36 -17.79 -29.31
C LEU A 40 -18.83 -16.63 -28.51
N LEU A 41 -18.94 -15.41 -29.02
CA LEU A 41 -18.54 -14.18 -28.33
C LEU A 41 -19.29 -14.00 -27.01
N GLU A 42 -20.61 -14.19 -27.01
CA GLU A 42 -21.42 -14.11 -25.80
C GLU A 42 -20.99 -15.13 -24.73
N ARG A 43 -20.75 -16.38 -25.11
CA ARG A 43 -20.28 -17.43 -24.19
C ARG A 43 -18.89 -17.13 -23.62
N LEU A 44 -18.00 -16.63 -24.47
CA LEU A 44 -16.68 -16.21 -24.00
C LEU A 44 -16.78 -15.02 -23.06
N HIS A 45 -17.67 -14.07 -23.34
CA HIS A 45 -17.95 -12.96 -22.43
C HIS A 45 -18.55 -13.44 -21.10
N GLN A 46 -19.50 -14.35 -21.12
CA GLN A 46 -20.10 -14.90 -19.87
C GLN A 46 -19.07 -15.64 -19.02
N ARG A 47 -18.13 -16.36 -19.63
CA ARG A 47 -17.18 -17.18 -18.89
C ARG A 47 -15.85 -16.47 -18.57
N TYR A 48 -15.38 -15.65 -19.49
CA TYR A 48 -14.08 -14.95 -19.41
C TYR A 48 -14.22 -13.44 -19.43
N GLY A 49 -15.45 -12.93 -19.54
CA GLY A 49 -15.73 -11.51 -19.56
C GLY A 49 -15.31 -10.84 -18.26
N SER A 50 -15.03 -9.56 -18.37
CA SER A 50 -14.50 -8.75 -17.27
C SER A 50 -15.45 -8.64 -16.06
N GLU A 51 -16.77 -8.76 -16.25
CA GLU A 51 -17.72 -8.57 -15.16
C GLU A 51 -17.59 -9.62 -14.06
N GLY A 52 -17.58 -10.91 -14.39
CA GLY A 52 -17.40 -11.97 -13.40
C GLY A 52 -16.02 -11.95 -12.74
N GLN A 53 -15.00 -11.53 -13.48
CA GLN A 53 -13.67 -11.35 -12.91
C GLN A 53 -13.58 -10.11 -12.03
N CYS A 54 -14.22 -9.01 -12.42
CA CYS A 54 -14.30 -7.81 -11.59
C CYS A 54 -14.94 -8.08 -10.24
N ASP A 55 -16.05 -8.84 -10.21
CA ASP A 55 -16.72 -9.19 -8.96
C ASP A 55 -15.85 -10.07 -8.07
N ARG A 56 -15.09 -11.00 -8.64
CA ARG A 56 -14.12 -11.79 -7.91
C ARG A 56 -13.06 -10.89 -7.26
N TYR A 57 -12.45 -9.95 -8.00
CA TYR A 57 -11.46 -9.03 -7.45
C TYR A 57 -12.04 -8.10 -6.38
N ARG A 58 -13.31 -7.67 -6.53
CA ARG A 58 -14.02 -6.90 -5.49
C ARG A 58 -14.21 -7.70 -4.21
N LEU A 59 -14.55 -8.99 -4.31
CA LEU A 59 -14.68 -9.87 -3.16
C LEU A 59 -13.31 -10.13 -2.51
N GLU A 60 -12.27 -10.42 -3.29
CA GLU A 60 -10.90 -10.58 -2.81
C GLU A 60 -10.42 -9.33 -2.06
N MET A 61 -10.70 -8.14 -2.60
CA MET A 61 -10.36 -6.87 -1.98
C MET A 61 -11.05 -6.67 -0.64
N ARG A 62 -12.37 -6.94 -0.54
CA ARG A 62 -13.12 -6.85 0.72
C ARG A 62 -12.65 -7.84 1.76
N ALA A 63 -12.19 -9.00 1.34
CA ALA A 63 -11.64 -10.05 2.20
C ALA A 63 -10.16 -9.81 2.54
N CYS A 64 -9.53 -8.79 1.95
CA CYS A 64 -8.10 -8.50 2.17
C CYS A 64 -7.84 -8.20 3.64
N ARG A 65 -6.81 -8.85 4.19
CA ARG A 65 -6.29 -8.61 5.55
C ARG A 65 -4.78 -8.72 5.48
N GLN A 66 -4.12 -7.92 6.27
CA GLN A 66 -2.67 -7.97 6.41
C GLN A 66 -2.24 -9.34 6.92
N LYS A 67 -1.35 -10.00 6.18
CA LYS A 67 -0.82 -11.32 6.55
C LYS A 67 0.32 -11.18 7.56
N PRO A 68 0.62 -12.23 8.33
CA PRO A 68 1.83 -12.27 9.14
C PRO A 68 3.07 -12.02 8.25
N ASN A 69 3.94 -11.12 8.67
CA ASN A 69 5.15 -10.69 7.94
C ASN A 69 4.92 -9.93 6.62
N GLU A 70 3.69 -9.56 6.30
CA GLU A 70 3.39 -8.66 5.17
C GLU A 70 3.64 -7.21 5.60
N THR A 71 4.43 -6.50 4.81
CA THR A 71 4.68 -5.08 5.04
C THR A 71 3.45 -4.24 4.70
N LEU A 72 3.35 -3.06 5.30
CA LEU A 72 2.29 -2.10 4.99
C LEU A 72 2.27 -1.72 3.50
N GLN A 73 3.46 -1.63 2.88
CA GLN A 73 3.62 -1.33 1.46
C GLN A 73 3.06 -2.46 0.56
N GLU A 74 3.34 -3.71 0.89
CA GLU A 74 2.83 -4.87 0.14
C GLU A 74 1.31 -4.95 0.23
N LEU A 75 0.75 -4.70 1.41
CA LEU A 75 -0.70 -4.64 1.61
C LEU A 75 -1.34 -3.53 0.75
N ALA A 76 -0.76 -2.31 0.75
CA ALA A 76 -1.25 -1.20 -0.06
C ALA A 76 -1.21 -1.55 -1.55
N ASN A 77 -0.08 -2.05 -2.05
CA ASN A 77 0.08 -2.47 -3.44
C ASN A 77 -0.93 -3.56 -3.85
N GLN A 78 -1.19 -4.52 -2.95
CA GLN A 78 -2.17 -5.57 -3.21
C GLN A 78 -3.58 -4.99 -3.36
N ILE A 79 -3.98 -4.07 -2.49
CA ILE A 79 -5.29 -3.41 -2.52
C ILE A 79 -5.44 -2.58 -3.80
N GLU A 80 -4.44 -1.77 -4.16
CA GLU A 80 -4.44 -0.99 -5.41
C GLU A 80 -4.56 -1.87 -6.65
N ARG A 81 -3.83 -2.99 -6.69
CA ARG A 81 -3.94 -3.96 -7.77
C ARG A 81 -5.35 -4.56 -7.86
N LEU A 82 -5.90 -5.00 -6.75
CA LEU A 82 -7.25 -5.59 -6.71
C LEU A 82 -8.32 -4.57 -7.09
N SER A 83 -8.20 -3.32 -6.66
CA SER A 83 -9.14 -2.26 -7.01
C SER A 83 -9.07 -1.90 -8.50
N SER A 84 -7.88 -1.84 -9.10
CA SER A 84 -7.73 -1.57 -10.53
C SER A 84 -8.37 -2.64 -11.41
N LEU A 85 -8.31 -3.91 -10.97
CA LEU A 85 -8.93 -5.03 -11.65
C LEU A 85 -10.44 -5.13 -11.36
N GLY A 86 -10.86 -4.77 -10.14
CA GLY A 86 -12.26 -4.82 -9.73
C GLY A 86 -13.11 -3.63 -10.21
N TYR A 87 -12.46 -2.48 -10.44
CA TYR A 87 -13.13 -1.22 -10.84
C TYR A 87 -12.40 -0.55 -12.02
N PRO A 88 -12.33 -1.21 -13.19
CA PRO A 88 -11.52 -0.74 -14.32
C PRO A 88 -12.02 0.57 -14.94
N VAL A 89 -13.31 0.89 -14.77
CA VAL A 89 -13.95 2.09 -15.34
C VAL A 89 -13.86 3.31 -14.41
N THR A 90 -13.61 3.09 -13.12
CA THR A 90 -13.50 4.15 -12.11
C THR A 90 -12.14 4.85 -12.21
N SER A 91 -12.12 6.17 -12.06
CA SER A 91 -10.85 6.93 -12.08
C SER A 91 -9.92 6.50 -10.94
N PRO A 92 -8.59 6.64 -11.09
CA PRO A 92 -7.65 6.30 -10.01
C PRO A 92 -7.93 7.05 -8.71
N GLU A 93 -8.28 8.33 -8.78
CA GLU A 93 -8.57 9.20 -7.64
C GLU A 93 -9.83 8.76 -6.89
N GLU A 94 -10.87 8.41 -7.64
CA GLU A 94 -12.13 7.90 -7.06
C GLU A 94 -11.90 6.52 -6.45
N ARG A 95 -11.14 5.64 -7.13
CA ARG A 95 -10.81 4.32 -6.56
C ARG A 95 -10.06 4.46 -5.25
N ASP A 96 -9.13 5.39 -5.19
CA ASP A 96 -8.32 5.58 -4.00
C ASP A 96 -9.17 6.03 -2.81
N SER A 97 -10.00 7.06 -3.00
CA SER A 97 -10.84 7.61 -1.93
C SER A 97 -11.99 6.70 -1.51
N LEU A 98 -12.64 6.01 -2.47
CA LEU A 98 -13.84 5.22 -2.20
C LEU A 98 -13.55 3.77 -1.79
N PHE A 99 -12.45 3.19 -2.28
CA PHE A 99 -12.18 1.77 -2.11
C PHE A 99 -10.83 1.48 -1.46
N ASN A 100 -9.72 2.05 -1.95
CA ASN A 100 -8.38 1.69 -1.47
C ASN A 100 -8.16 2.12 -0.03
N LEU A 101 -8.37 3.39 0.25
CA LEU A 101 -8.15 3.96 1.58
C LEU A 101 -8.96 3.26 2.67
N PRO A 102 -10.31 3.13 2.57
CA PRO A 102 -11.08 2.44 3.61
C PRO A 102 -10.67 0.98 3.73
N THR A 103 -10.43 0.28 2.60
CA THR A 103 -10.00 -1.13 2.63
C THR A 103 -8.64 -1.29 3.29
N PHE A 104 -7.68 -0.41 3.02
CA PHE A 104 -6.36 -0.43 3.65
C PHE A 104 -6.46 -0.30 5.17
N LEU A 105 -7.22 0.69 5.65
CA LEU A 105 -7.40 0.93 7.07
C LEU A 105 -8.13 -0.23 7.78
N ASP A 106 -9.08 -0.88 7.09
CA ASP A 106 -9.80 -2.04 7.62
C ASP A 106 -8.98 -3.34 7.56
N ALA A 107 -8.02 -3.43 6.65
CA ALA A 107 -7.15 -4.59 6.47
C ALA A 107 -6.00 -4.66 7.48
N LEU A 108 -5.64 -3.55 8.12
CA LEU A 108 -4.58 -3.50 9.13
C LEU A 108 -4.88 -4.42 10.29
N THR A 109 -3.90 -5.26 10.66
CA THR A 109 -4.01 -6.18 11.81
C THR A 109 -3.96 -5.42 13.13
N ASP A 110 -3.11 -4.39 13.21
CA ASP A 110 -3.00 -3.52 14.38
C ASP A 110 -4.13 -2.48 14.40
N ARG A 111 -5.11 -2.70 15.26
CA ARG A 111 -6.28 -1.84 15.42
C ARG A 111 -5.96 -0.46 15.97
N GLU A 112 -4.94 -0.36 16.82
CA GLU A 112 -4.50 0.93 17.36
C GLU A 112 -3.82 1.76 16.27
N LEU A 113 -2.97 1.13 15.45
CA LEU A 113 -2.36 1.76 14.28
C LEU A 113 -3.45 2.28 13.32
N ALA A 114 -4.43 1.44 12.99
CA ALA A 114 -5.56 1.83 12.15
C ALA A 114 -6.33 3.03 12.72
N TYR A 115 -6.53 3.07 14.02
CA TYR A 115 -7.21 4.19 14.69
C TYR A 115 -6.39 5.47 14.65
N GLU A 116 -5.09 5.41 14.92
CA GLU A 116 -4.19 6.58 14.87
C GLU A 116 -4.13 7.17 13.47
N VAL A 117 -3.97 6.31 12.45
CA VAL A 117 -3.96 6.77 11.05
C VAL A 117 -5.29 7.42 10.66
N ARG A 118 -6.44 6.85 11.08
CA ARG A 118 -7.76 7.47 10.84
C ARG A 118 -7.90 8.86 11.46
N LYS A 119 -7.32 9.09 12.63
CA LYS A 119 -7.32 10.43 13.28
C LYS A 119 -6.61 11.49 12.45
N MET A 120 -5.61 11.11 11.69
CA MET A 120 -4.86 12.00 10.80
C MET A 120 -5.65 12.40 9.56
N LYS A 121 -6.80 11.73 9.28
CA LYS A 121 -7.71 12.00 8.16
C LYS A 121 -7.00 11.99 6.80
N PRO A 122 -6.26 10.94 6.46
CA PRO A 122 -5.63 10.83 5.16
C PRO A 122 -6.69 10.86 4.05
N ARG A 123 -6.35 11.38 2.88
CA ARG A 123 -7.22 11.45 1.72
C ARG A 123 -6.95 10.34 0.71
N THR A 124 -5.74 9.79 0.75
CA THR A 124 -5.27 8.76 -0.17
C THR A 124 -4.66 7.58 0.59
N VAL A 125 -4.59 6.42 -0.07
CA VAL A 125 -3.90 5.25 0.51
C VAL A 125 -2.42 5.55 0.73
N HIS A 126 -1.80 6.35 -0.13
CA HIS A 126 -0.40 6.76 0.01
C HIS A 126 -0.15 7.61 1.26
N GLU A 127 -1.04 8.57 1.53
CA GLU A 127 -0.97 9.34 2.77
C GLU A 127 -1.16 8.45 4.00
N ALA A 128 -2.16 7.55 3.97
CA ALA A 128 -2.40 6.60 5.05
C ALA A 128 -1.21 5.68 5.30
N LEU A 129 -0.57 5.19 4.24
CA LEU A 129 0.63 4.36 4.31
C LEU A 129 1.81 5.11 4.93
N ALA A 130 2.06 6.34 4.49
CA ALA A 130 3.14 7.17 5.04
C ALA A 130 2.94 7.44 6.55
N GLU A 131 1.71 7.75 6.96
CA GLU A 131 1.37 7.94 8.36
C GLU A 131 1.53 6.64 9.17
N ALA A 132 1.07 5.51 8.64
CA ALA A 132 1.21 4.21 9.29
C ALA A 132 2.68 3.83 9.53
N ILE A 133 3.53 4.00 8.51
CA ILE A 133 4.98 3.76 8.62
C ILE A 133 5.60 4.68 9.67
N ARG A 134 5.21 5.97 9.70
CA ARG A 134 5.72 6.93 10.68
C ARG A 134 5.36 6.53 12.12
N VAL A 135 4.13 6.12 12.35
CA VAL A 135 3.66 5.65 13.67
C VAL A 135 4.40 4.37 14.08
N GLU A 136 4.59 3.40 13.17
CA GLU A 136 5.35 2.18 13.48
C GLU A 136 6.81 2.48 13.86
N LEU A 137 7.48 3.36 13.11
CA LEU A 137 8.85 3.76 13.41
C LEU A 137 8.94 4.47 14.76
N TRP A 138 8.01 5.37 15.06
CA TRP A 138 7.96 6.03 16.34
C TRP A 138 7.77 5.04 17.51
N ARG A 139 6.84 4.09 17.37
CA ARG A 139 6.60 3.04 18.38
C ARG A 139 7.82 2.13 18.59
N LYS A 140 8.56 1.82 17.52
CA LYS A 140 9.81 1.04 17.61
C LYS A 140 10.89 1.80 18.36
N ASN A 141 11.07 3.09 18.09
CA ASN A 141 12.06 3.92 18.76
C ASN A 141 11.76 4.09 20.25
N MET A 142 10.50 4.30 20.62
CA MET A 142 10.09 4.38 22.03
C MET A 142 10.40 3.09 22.81
N LYS A 143 10.17 1.91 22.20
CA LYS A 143 10.50 0.63 22.85
C LYS A 143 12.00 0.43 23.03
N THR A 144 12.82 0.93 22.11
CA THR A 144 14.29 0.85 22.23
C THR A 144 14.86 1.81 23.27
N GLU A 145 14.21 2.92 23.55
CA GLU A 145 14.61 3.85 24.62
C GLU A 145 14.28 3.29 26.02
N ASP A 146 13.16 2.58 26.17
CA ASP A 146 12.78 1.95 27.44
C ASP A 146 13.66 0.75 27.80
N ASP A 147 14.25 0.08 26.80
CA ASP A 147 15.14 -1.09 26.99
C ASP A 147 16.63 -0.71 27.19
N GLN A 148 16.99 0.59 27.07
CA GLN A 148 18.33 1.05 27.42
C GLN A 148 18.42 1.31 28.92
N PRO A 149 19.29 0.58 29.66
CA PRO A 149 19.52 0.90 31.07
C PRO A 149 19.99 2.35 31.16
N HIS A 150 19.30 3.13 31.96
CA HIS A 150 19.59 4.54 32.26
C HIS A 150 21.09 4.68 32.54
N ARG A 151 21.88 5.10 31.54
CA ARG A 151 23.20 5.62 31.79
C ARG A 151 23.00 6.99 32.44
N PRO A 152 23.36 7.16 33.73
CA PRO A 152 23.25 8.47 34.34
C PRO A 152 24.13 9.44 33.53
N LYS A 153 23.52 10.49 32.99
CA LYS A 153 24.30 11.58 32.38
C LYS A 153 25.26 12.08 33.44
N ALA A 154 26.55 11.82 33.24
CA ALA A 154 27.60 12.36 34.09
C ALA A 154 27.46 13.88 34.09
N VAL A 155 26.98 14.41 35.21
CA VAL A 155 27.00 15.84 35.48
C VAL A 155 28.46 16.26 35.53
N ARG A 156 28.91 16.94 34.49
CA ARG A 156 30.23 17.54 34.45
C ARG A 156 30.20 18.70 35.40
N VAL A 157 30.64 18.44 36.67
CA VAL A 157 30.90 19.47 37.64
C VAL A 157 32.08 20.27 37.10
N VAL A 158 31.81 21.49 36.64
CA VAL A 158 32.83 22.46 36.30
C VAL A 158 33.29 23.02 37.63
N HIS A 159 34.45 22.58 38.12
CA HIS A 159 35.14 23.28 39.17
C HIS A 159 35.63 24.61 38.60
N ALA A 160 35.02 25.70 39.06
CA ALA A 160 35.56 27.02 38.88
C ALA A 160 36.74 27.12 39.85
N ASP A 161 37.97 27.16 39.31
CA ASP A 161 39.16 27.54 40.04
C ASP A 161 39.01 29.02 40.41
N GLU A 162 38.76 29.29 41.69
CA GLU A 162 38.93 30.61 42.29
C GLU A 162 40.46 30.85 42.39
N GLU A 163 40.98 31.66 41.48
CA GLU A 163 42.32 32.28 41.65
C GLU A 163 42.24 33.27 42.83
N GLU A 164 42.77 32.81 43.93
CA GLU A 164 43.09 33.64 45.10
C GLU A 164 44.23 34.62 44.71
N ARG A 165 43.86 35.89 44.49
CA ARG A 165 44.86 36.95 44.28
C ARG A 165 45.39 37.33 45.66
N ASP A 166 46.58 36.78 45.97
CA ASP A 166 47.43 37.20 47.07
C ASP A 166 47.92 38.65 46.84
N THR A 167 47.37 39.59 47.59
CA THR A 167 47.87 40.97 47.71
C THR A 167 48.79 41.07 48.92
N GLY A 168 50.07 40.73 48.71
CA GLY A 168 51.09 40.98 49.72
C GLY A 168 51.34 42.48 49.99
N PRO A 169 51.56 42.85 51.24
CA PRO A 169 51.70 44.28 51.64
C PRO A 169 53.10 44.80 51.30
N ARG A 170 53.14 45.97 50.63
CA ARG A 170 54.36 46.77 50.44
C ARG A 170 54.81 47.35 51.77
N ARG A 171 55.92 46.90 52.31
CA ARG A 171 56.67 47.61 53.33
C ARG A 171 57.54 48.66 52.67
N GLY A 172 57.24 49.92 53.00
CA GLY A 172 58.17 51.01 52.77
C GLY A 172 59.35 50.92 53.75
N SER A 173 60.48 51.17 53.27
CA SER A 173 61.60 51.60 54.13
C SER A 173 62.27 52.76 53.46
N GLY A 174 62.18 53.84 54.15
CA GLY A 174 62.94 55.06 53.91
C GLY A 174 64.32 54.98 54.51
N GLY A 175 65.09 55.88 54.11
CA GLY A 175 66.26 56.25 54.93
C GLY A 175 67.50 56.53 54.07
N GLY A 176 67.88 57.77 54.15
CA GLY A 176 69.23 58.19 53.88
C GLY A 176 69.39 59.24 52.80
#